data_ab237094b07c6d39ef46d4e1f50e1c42
#
_entry.id   ab237094b07c6d39ef46d4e1f50e1c42
#
_cell.length_a   1.000
_cell.length_b   1.000
_cell.length_c   1.000
_cell.angle_alpha   90.00
_cell.angle_beta   90.00
_cell.angle_gamma   90.00
#
_symmetry.space_group_name_H-M   'P 1'
#
loop_
_entity.id
_entity.type
_entity.pdbx_description
1 polymer ?
#
loop_
_entity_poly.entity_id
_entity_poly.type
_entity_poly.pdbx_seq_one_letter_code
_entity_poly.pdbx_strand_id
1 'polypeptide(L)'
;YPEVESTSKDGTVTTLKDGTEIHWIINPNQDGVYQQKLDEALMKQADVDTDDKVDIFLSETDYVYKYTDAEADTAVPLKDLGIDPDKDLADQYDFTKTTASDADGVQRGSTWQCCPGTMVYRRDIAKEVFGTDDPTAVGEKVKDWAAMKQTAEELKQKGYYAFASYADTFRLYG
;
A
#
# COMPACT_ATOMS: atom_id res chain seq x y z
N TYR A 1 -13.91 8.72 -15.87
CA TYR A 1 -13.62 7.38 -16.38
C TYR A 1 -14.56 7.09 -17.55
N PRO A 2 -14.03 6.62 -18.71
CA PRO A 2 -14.84 6.51 -19.93
C PRO A 2 -15.95 5.46 -19.86
N GLU A 3 -15.82 4.48 -18.97
CA GLU A 3 -16.79 3.39 -18.80
C GLU A 3 -17.93 3.72 -17.84
N VAL A 4 -17.83 4.78 -17.04
CA VAL A 4 -18.87 5.21 -16.12
C VAL A 4 -19.98 5.93 -16.88
N GLU A 5 -21.23 5.51 -16.71
CA GLU A 5 -22.43 6.18 -17.21
C GLU A 5 -22.97 7.18 -16.17
N SER A 6 -23.13 6.73 -14.93
CA SER A 6 -23.67 7.56 -13.86
C SER A 6 -23.17 7.14 -12.48
N THR A 7 -23.33 8.03 -11.50
CA THR A 7 -23.11 7.74 -10.08
C THR A 7 -24.30 8.31 -9.29
N SER A 8 -24.78 7.55 -8.30
CA SER A 8 -25.85 7.97 -7.41
C SER A 8 -25.46 9.24 -6.63
N LYS A 9 -26.45 10.00 -6.15
CA LYS A 9 -26.21 11.27 -5.44
C LYS A 9 -25.42 11.10 -4.14
N ASP A 10 -25.57 9.96 -3.47
CA ASP A 10 -24.87 9.61 -2.24
C ASP A 10 -23.53 8.93 -2.51
N GLY A 11 -23.19 8.65 -3.77
CA GLY A 11 -21.94 8.03 -4.19
C GLY A 11 -21.84 6.53 -3.91
N THR A 12 -22.93 5.87 -3.53
CA THR A 12 -22.92 4.46 -3.13
C THR A 12 -23.12 3.49 -4.30
N VAL A 13 -23.63 3.95 -5.44
CA VAL A 13 -23.82 3.13 -6.63
C VAL A 13 -23.20 3.81 -7.84
N THR A 14 -22.40 3.09 -8.60
CA THR A 14 -21.86 3.52 -9.89
C THR A 14 -22.37 2.59 -10.98
N THR A 15 -23.02 3.13 -12.00
CA THR A 15 -23.50 2.38 -13.16
C THR A 15 -22.52 2.54 -14.32
N LEU A 16 -22.11 1.44 -14.91
CA LEU A 16 -21.27 1.40 -16.11
C LEU A 16 -22.13 1.41 -17.38
N LYS A 17 -21.52 1.74 -18.52
CA LYS A 17 -22.20 1.84 -19.82
C LYS A 17 -22.80 0.51 -20.31
N ASP A 18 -22.31 -0.62 -19.84
CA ASP A 18 -22.82 -1.95 -20.14
C ASP A 18 -23.97 -2.37 -19.22
N GLY A 19 -24.38 -1.50 -18.29
CA GLY A 19 -25.43 -1.74 -17.32
C GLY A 19 -24.96 -2.41 -16.03
N THR A 20 -23.67 -2.69 -15.86
CA THR A 20 -23.13 -3.22 -14.61
C THR A 20 -23.24 -2.17 -13.51
N GLU A 21 -23.73 -2.56 -12.34
CA GLU A 21 -23.76 -1.71 -11.15
C GLU A 21 -22.65 -2.11 -10.16
N ILE A 22 -21.93 -1.11 -9.69
CA ILE A 22 -20.94 -1.25 -8.63
C ILE A 22 -21.50 -0.62 -7.36
N HIS A 23 -21.75 -1.42 -6.36
CA HIS A 23 -22.25 -1.02 -5.04
C HIS A 23 -21.08 -0.80 -4.10
N TRP A 24 -20.89 0.42 -3.61
CA TRP A 24 -19.80 0.80 -2.73
C TRP A 24 -20.17 0.69 -1.27
N ILE A 25 -19.49 -0.17 -0.51
CA ILE A 25 -19.57 -0.22 0.95
C ILE A 25 -18.40 0.58 1.52
N ILE A 26 -18.71 1.79 2.00
CA ILE A 26 -17.70 2.74 2.47
C ILE A 26 -17.64 2.71 3.99
N ASN A 27 -16.51 2.32 4.56
CA ASN A 27 -16.25 2.30 5.98
C ASN A 27 -15.11 3.26 6.36
N PRO A 28 -15.16 3.90 7.56
CA PRO A 28 -14.03 4.69 8.05
C PRO A 28 -12.75 3.86 8.19
N ASN A 29 -11.61 4.43 7.81
CA ASN A 29 -10.31 3.78 7.97
C ASN A 29 -9.67 4.06 9.35
N GLN A 30 -10.34 4.82 10.22
CA GLN A 30 -9.83 5.16 11.56
C GLN A 30 -10.02 4.00 12.53
N ASP A 31 -9.08 3.82 13.43
CA ASP A 31 -9.12 2.86 14.55
C ASP A 31 -9.36 1.39 14.10
N GLY A 32 -9.00 1.04 12.88
CA GLY A 32 -9.17 -0.30 12.32
C GLY A 32 -10.61 -0.68 11.97
N VAL A 33 -11.53 0.27 11.95
CA VAL A 33 -12.96 0.01 11.66
C VAL A 33 -13.15 -0.62 10.28
N TYR A 34 -12.43 -0.16 9.27
CA TYR A 34 -12.49 -0.72 7.93
C TYR A 34 -12.13 -2.22 7.93
N GLN A 35 -10.98 -2.59 8.51
CA GLN A 35 -10.52 -3.97 8.55
C GLN A 35 -11.50 -4.86 9.32
N GLN A 36 -12.01 -4.38 10.46
CA GLN A 36 -13.01 -5.12 11.23
C GLN A 36 -14.28 -5.37 10.41
N LYS A 37 -14.79 -4.36 9.72
CA LYS A 37 -16.00 -4.49 8.89
C LYS A 37 -15.79 -5.38 7.67
N LEU A 38 -14.62 -5.31 7.06
CA LEU A 38 -14.23 -6.21 5.96
C LEU A 38 -14.16 -7.65 6.46
N ASP A 39 -13.51 -7.90 7.59
CA ASP A 39 -13.45 -9.24 8.19
C ASP A 39 -14.85 -9.82 8.48
N GLU A 40 -15.74 -9.01 9.10
CA GLU A 40 -17.11 -9.40 9.39
C GLU A 40 -17.88 -9.78 8.10
N ALA A 41 -17.68 -9.05 7.00
CA ALA A 41 -18.31 -9.33 5.72
C ALA A 41 -17.76 -10.59 5.06
N LEU A 42 -16.43 -10.73 4.99
CA LEU A 42 -15.77 -11.90 4.41
C LEU A 42 -16.06 -13.20 5.18
N MET A 43 -16.15 -13.14 6.50
CA MET A 43 -16.54 -14.31 7.31
C MET A 43 -17.96 -14.81 7.03
N LYS A 44 -18.84 -13.93 6.54
CA LYS A 44 -20.24 -14.28 6.20
C LYS A 44 -20.41 -14.58 4.70
N GLN A 45 -19.36 -14.49 3.90
CA GLN A 45 -19.40 -14.59 2.44
C GLN A 45 -20.14 -15.84 1.92
N ALA A 46 -20.05 -16.96 2.64
CA ALA A 46 -20.72 -18.20 2.25
C ALA A 46 -22.21 -18.24 2.60
N ASP A 47 -22.65 -17.40 3.57
CA ASP A 47 -23.98 -17.46 4.18
C ASP A 47 -24.94 -16.36 3.69
N VAL A 48 -24.43 -15.41 2.87
CA VAL A 48 -25.23 -14.29 2.36
C VAL A 48 -25.64 -14.53 0.91
N ASP A 49 -26.70 -13.84 0.49
CA ASP A 49 -27.16 -13.86 -0.90
C ASP A 49 -26.09 -13.26 -1.83
N THR A 50 -26.18 -13.57 -3.12
CA THR A 50 -25.18 -13.16 -4.12
C THR A 50 -24.95 -11.65 -4.12
N ASP A 51 -26.03 -10.87 -4.01
CA ASP A 51 -25.98 -9.40 -4.08
C ASP A 51 -25.36 -8.76 -2.83
N ASP A 52 -25.22 -9.51 -1.72
CA ASP A 52 -24.60 -9.06 -0.46
C ASP A 52 -23.15 -9.53 -0.32
N LYS A 53 -22.62 -10.23 -1.29
CA LYS A 53 -21.21 -10.69 -1.30
C LYS A 53 -20.25 -9.55 -1.60
N VAL A 54 -19.04 -9.68 -1.05
CA VAL A 54 -17.93 -8.80 -1.38
C VAL A 54 -17.18 -9.39 -2.58
N ASP A 55 -17.30 -8.76 -3.74
CA ASP A 55 -16.60 -9.20 -4.96
C ASP A 55 -15.19 -8.61 -5.06
N ILE A 56 -15.03 -7.34 -4.64
CA ILE A 56 -13.77 -6.63 -4.66
C ILE A 56 -13.63 -5.84 -3.36
N PHE A 57 -12.46 -5.88 -2.76
CA PHE A 57 -12.13 -5.05 -1.60
C PHE A 57 -10.79 -4.36 -1.76
N LEU A 58 -10.62 -3.23 -1.08
CA LEU A 58 -9.37 -2.49 -1.04
C LEU A 58 -8.55 -2.94 0.17
N SER A 59 -7.23 -2.95 0.01
CA SER A 59 -6.30 -3.29 1.08
C SER A 59 -5.07 -2.39 1.02
N GLU A 60 -4.49 -2.11 2.19
CA GLU A 60 -3.23 -1.39 2.30
C GLU A 60 -2.09 -2.37 2.57
N THR A 61 -0.87 -1.97 2.22
CA THR A 61 0.35 -2.76 2.39
C THR A 61 0.51 -3.30 3.81
N ASP A 62 0.07 -2.55 4.81
CA ASP A 62 0.25 -2.89 6.23
C ASP A 62 -0.53 -4.17 6.64
N TYR A 63 -1.58 -4.54 5.90
CA TYR A 63 -2.43 -5.70 6.24
C TYR A 63 -2.87 -6.54 5.02
N VAL A 64 -2.38 -6.25 3.81
CA VAL A 64 -2.77 -6.98 2.59
C VAL A 64 -2.49 -8.48 2.71
N TYR A 65 -1.38 -8.84 3.35
CA TYR A 65 -0.94 -10.23 3.51
C TYR A 65 -1.98 -11.11 4.21
N LYS A 66 -2.75 -10.54 5.12
CA LYS A 66 -3.86 -11.24 5.78
C LYS A 66 -4.88 -11.82 4.79
N TYR A 67 -5.07 -11.18 3.65
CA TYR A 67 -6.07 -11.56 2.65
C TYR A 67 -5.47 -12.26 1.42
N THR A 68 -4.19 -12.02 1.13
CA THR A 68 -3.50 -12.65 0.00
C THR A 68 -2.80 -13.96 0.37
N ASP A 69 -2.70 -14.28 1.66
CA ASP A 69 -2.22 -15.59 2.10
C ASP A 69 -3.09 -16.71 1.51
N ALA A 70 -2.44 -17.71 0.89
CA ALA A 70 -3.13 -18.81 0.25
C ALA A 70 -3.99 -19.64 1.23
N GLU A 71 -3.56 -19.76 2.50
CA GLU A 71 -4.29 -20.49 3.54
C GLU A 71 -5.55 -19.73 4.02
N ALA A 72 -5.59 -18.41 3.83
CA ALA A 72 -6.75 -17.61 4.19
C ALA A 72 -7.95 -17.83 3.26
N ASP A 73 -7.73 -18.34 2.05
CA ASP A 73 -8.74 -18.63 1.01
C ASP A 73 -9.72 -17.45 0.79
N THR A 74 -9.18 -16.23 0.85
CA THR A 74 -9.98 -15.00 0.77
C THR A 74 -9.86 -14.34 -0.60
N ALA A 75 -8.64 -14.00 -1.01
CA ALA A 75 -8.38 -13.42 -2.33
C ALA A 75 -8.01 -14.52 -3.33
N VAL A 76 -8.77 -14.62 -4.41
CA VAL A 76 -8.51 -15.60 -5.47
C VAL A 76 -7.31 -15.20 -6.32
N PRO A 77 -6.56 -16.14 -6.90
CA PRO A 77 -5.52 -15.84 -7.88
C PRO A 77 -6.07 -15.04 -9.06
N LEU A 78 -5.36 -14.01 -9.51
CA LEU A 78 -5.80 -13.20 -10.66
C LEU A 78 -5.96 -14.06 -11.93
N LYS A 79 -5.15 -15.10 -12.09
CA LYS A 79 -5.26 -16.04 -13.22
C LYS A 79 -6.59 -16.77 -13.26
N ASP A 80 -7.21 -17.04 -12.12
CA ASP A 80 -8.52 -17.68 -12.02
C ASP A 80 -9.66 -16.75 -12.46
N LEU A 81 -9.39 -15.44 -12.43
CA LEU A 81 -10.27 -14.38 -12.95
C LEU A 81 -10.00 -14.07 -14.44
N GLY A 82 -9.11 -14.81 -15.10
CA GLY A 82 -8.72 -14.59 -16.50
C GLY A 82 -7.74 -13.42 -16.71
N ILE A 83 -7.14 -12.91 -15.64
CA ILE A 83 -6.12 -11.85 -15.69
C ILE A 83 -4.74 -12.50 -15.65
N ASP A 84 -3.95 -12.31 -16.69
CA ASP A 84 -2.56 -12.77 -16.74
C ASP A 84 -1.62 -11.65 -16.22
N PRO A 85 -1.07 -11.78 -14.98
CA PRO A 85 -0.25 -10.72 -14.41
C PRO A 85 1.01 -10.39 -15.23
N ASP A 86 1.57 -11.35 -15.92
CA ASP A 86 2.78 -11.17 -16.73
C ASP A 86 2.50 -10.36 -17.99
N LYS A 87 1.27 -10.41 -18.49
CA LYS A 87 0.83 -9.74 -19.70
C LYS A 87 0.01 -8.50 -19.41
N ASP A 88 -1.05 -8.66 -18.60
CA ASP A 88 -2.05 -7.62 -18.40
C ASP A 88 -1.57 -6.56 -17.39
N LEU A 89 -0.63 -6.93 -16.50
CA LEU A 89 -0.01 -6.06 -15.51
C LEU A 89 1.51 -5.89 -15.74
N ALA A 90 1.98 -6.08 -16.98
CA ALA A 90 3.40 -6.00 -17.34
C ALA A 90 4.02 -4.64 -16.99
N ASP A 91 3.25 -3.57 -17.09
CA ASP A 91 3.70 -2.19 -16.83
C ASP A 91 3.69 -1.80 -15.33
N GLN A 92 3.23 -2.68 -14.44
CA GLN A 92 3.30 -2.43 -13.00
C GLN A 92 4.72 -2.64 -12.47
N TYR A 93 5.11 -1.85 -11.48
CA TYR A 93 6.37 -2.05 -10.76
C TYR A 93 6.39 -3.38 -10.02
N ASP A 94 7.50 -4.10 -10.05
CA ASP A 94 7.62 -5.44 -9.48
C ASP A 94 7.30 -5.48 -7.97
N PHE A 95 7.70 -4.47 -7.20
CA PHE A 95 7.38 -4.42 -5.77
C PHE A 95 5.87 -4.36 -5.51
N THR A 96 5.08 -3.74 -6.39
CA THR A 96 3.62 -3.67 -6.25
C THR A 96 2.96 -5.01 -6.54
N LYS A 97 3.51 -5.79 -7.45
CA LYS A 97 3.07 -7.16 -7.73
C LYS A 97 3.41 -8.08 -6.55
N THR A 98 4.64 -8.00 -6.04
CA THR A 98 5.09 -8.79 -4.89
C THR A 98 4.24 -8.53 -3.65
N THR A 99 3.90 -7.27 -3.36
CA THR A 99 3.05 -6.90 -2.22
C THR A 99 1.66 -7.55 -2.27
N ALA A 100 1.12 -7.78 -3.46
CA ALA A 100 -0.19 -8.37 -3.67
C ALA A 100 -0.14 -9.87 -4.02
N SER A 101 0.99 -10.52 -3.77
CA SER A 101 1.19 -11.95 -3.98
C SER A 101 1.23 -12.71 -2.65
N ASP A 102 0.91 -14.00 -2.71
CA ASP A 102 1.13 -14.93 -1.59
C ASP A 102 2.61 -15.34 -1.44
N ALA A 103 2.90 -16.21 -0.49
CA ALA A 103 4.26 -16.69 -0.20
C ALA A 103 4.87 -17.52 -1.36
N ASP A 104 4.05 -18.11 -2.21
CA ASP A 104 4.47 -18.87 -3.40
C ASP A 104 4.62 -17.98 -4.64
N GLY A 105 4.41 -16.67 -4.50
CA GLY A 105 4.49 -15.68 -5.58
C GLY A 105 3.26 -15.65 -6.49
N VAL A 106 2.16 -16.28 -6.09
CA VAL A 106 0.89 -16.21 -6.85
C VAL A 106 0.23 -14.87 -6.59
N GLN A 107 0.06 -14.07 -7.63
CA GLN A 107 -0.56 -12.75 -7.52
C GLN A 107 -2.07 -12.85 -7.32
N ARG A 108 -2.58 -12.27 -6.22
CA ARG A 108 -3.98 -12.31 -5.79
C ARG A 108 -4.63 -10.93 -5.74
N GLY A 109 -3.89 -9.90 -6.06
CA GLY A 109 -4.37 -8.53 -6.11
C GLY A 109 -3.58 -7.68 -7.08
N SER A 110 -4.07 -6.48 -7.32
CA SER A 110 -3.41 -5.47 -8.14
C SER A 110 -3.45 -4.12 -7.44
N THR A 111 -2.49 -3.27 -7.71
CA THR A 111 -2.45 -1.93 -7.13
C THR A 111 -2.80 -0.85 -8.15
N TRP A 112 -3.46 0.17 -7.70
CA TRP A 112 -3.77 1.40 -8.44
C TRP A 112 -2.91 2.59 -7.99
N GLN A 113 -2.13 2.40 -6.92
CA GLN A 113 -1.27 3.42 -6.33
C GLN A 113 0.16 2.90 -6.21
N CYS A 114 1.10 3.81 -6.36
CA CYS A 114 2.52 3.57 -6.14
C CYS A 114 3.02 4.67 -5.20
N CYS A 115 3.18 4.33 -3.92
CA CYS A 115 3.64 5.25 -2.88
C CYS A 115 4.99 4.75 -2.33
N PRO A 116 6.10 4.92 -3.08
CA PRO A 116 7.41 4.51 -2.61
C PRO A 116 7.81 5.32 -1.38
N GLY A 117 8.39 4.65 -0.40
CA GLY A 117 9.04 5.32 0.71
C GLY A 117 10.21 6.16 0.20
N THR A 118 10.39 7.35 0.76
CA THR A 118 11.53 8.20 0.45
C THR A 118 12.00 8.95 1.68
N MET A 119 13.29 9.22 1.74
CA MET A 119 13.86 10.03 2.79
C MET A 119 13.89 11.50 2.37
N VAL A 120 13.27 12.35 3.16
CA VAL A 120 13.32 13.80 3.00
C VAL A 120 14.25 14.38 4.07
N TYR A 121 15.17 15.23 3.67
CA TYR A 121 16.12 15.85 4.58
C TYR A 121 16.17 17.40 4.45
N ARG A 122 16.54 18.06 5.52
CA ARG A 122 16.80 19.48 5.57
C ARG A 122 18.15 19.78 4.92
N ARG A 123 18.15 20.41 3.75
CA ARG A 123 19.37 20.75 2.98
C ARG A 123 20.29 21.71 3.72
N ASP A 124 19.73 22.67 4.43
CA ASP A 124 20.48 23.63 5.26
C ASP A 124 21.25 22.93 6.37
N ILE A 125 20.62 21.99 7.10
CA ILE A 125 21.26 21.19 8.15
C ILE A 125 22.32 20.25 7.55
N ALA A 126 22.02 19.59 6.43
CA ALA A 126 22.98 18.73 5.75
C ALA A 126 24.26 19.51 5.37
N LYS A 127 24.11 20.71 4.83
CA LYS A 127 25.23 21.58 4.49
C LYS A 127 26.04 22.03 5.70
N GLU A 128 25.39 22.36 6.79
CA GLU A 128 26.03 22.75 8.04
C GLU A 128 26.81 21.59 8.68
N VAL A 129 26.20 20.40 8.75
CA VAL A 129 26.77 19.26 9.49
C VAL A 129 27.74 18.44 8.65
N PHE A 130 27.38 18.21 7.38
CA PHE A 130 28.16 17.35 6.48
C PHE A 130 29.02 18.11 5.47
N GLY A 131 28.87 19.44 5.40
CA GLY A 131 29.56 20.28 4.39
C GLY A 131 28.99 20.19 2.99
N THR A 132 27.91 19.41 2.80
CA THR A 132 27.26 19.21 1.50
C THR A 132 25.76 19.04 1.67
N ASP A 133 25.00 19.49 0.66
CA ASP A 133 23.57 19.27 0.53
C ASP A 133 23.22 18.47 -0.76
N ASP A 134 24.23 17.86 -1.38
CA ASP A 134 24.06 17.00 -2.54
C ASP A 134 23.33 15.72 -2.17
N PRO A 135 22.22 15.35 -2.88
CA PRO A 135 21.43 14.18 -2.53
C PRO A 135 22.20 12.86 -2.57
N THR A 136 23.14 12.71 -3.51
CA THR A 136 23.94 11.49 -3.63
C THR A 136 24.87 11.34 -2.44
N ALA A 137 25.57 12.43 -2.07
CA ALA A 137 26.48 12.43 -0.94
C ALA A 137 25.74 12.22 0.41
N VAL A 138 24.54 12.81 0.57
CA VAL A 138 23.70 12.57 1.74
C VAL A 138 23.16 11.14 1.73
N GLY A 139 22.79 10.60 0.57
CA GLY A 139 22.35 9.20 0.42
C GLY A 139 23.37 8.20 0.94
N GLU A 140 24.67 8.41 0.66
CA GLU A 140 25.74 7.54 1.19
C GLU A 140 25.84 7.55 2.73
N LYS A 141 25.49 8.68 3.36
CA LYS A 141 25.48 8.81 4.82
C LYS A 141 24.32 8.09 5.50
N VAL A 142 23.31 7.68 4.75
CA VAL A 142 22.07 7.07 5.25
C VAL A 142 21.73 5.75 4.53
N LYS A 143 22.67 5.16 3.82
CA LYS A 143 22.45 4.00 2.96
C LYS A 143 22.11 2.69 3.70
N ASP A 144 22.45 2.61 4.97
CA ASP A 144 22.17 1.48 5.83
C ASP A 144 22.11 1.92 7.31
N TRP A 145 21.71 1.02 8.21
CA TRP A 145 21.59 1.33 9.64
C TRP A 145 22.91 1.72 10.30
N ALA A 146 24.04 1.20 9.85
CA ALA A 146 25.34 1.55 10.41
C ALA A 146 25.73 2.98 10.03
N ALA A 147 25.57 3.34 8.76
CA ALA A 147 25.77 4.71 8.27
C ALA A 147 24.79 5.69 8.93
N MET A 148 23.51 5.30 9.06
CA MET A 148 22.49 6.12 9.72
C MET A 148 22.82 6.39 11.18
N LYS A 149 23.31 5.39 11.93
CA LYS A 149 23.73 5.57 13.33
C LYS A 149 24.88 6.57 13.45
N GLN A 150 25.89 6.46 12.58
CA GLN A 150 27.01 7.41 12.56
C GLN A 150 26.53 8.81 12.21
N THR A 151 25.66 8.95 11.21
CA THR A 151 25.06 10.22 10.82
C THR A 151 24.22 10.84 11.95
N ALA A 152 23.47 10.03 12.69
CA ALA A 152 22.72 10.50 13.85
C ALA A 152 23.64 11.02 14.97
N GLU A 153 24.81 10.41 15.18
CA GLU A 153 25.82 10.89 16.14
C GLU A 153 26.43 12.22 15.69
N GLU A 154 26.75 12.39 14.40
CA GLU A 154 27.25 13.66 13.83
C GLU A 154 26.23 14.80 14.01
N LEU A 155 24.95 14.52 13.70
CA LEU A 155 23.85 15.48 13.90
C LEU A 155 23.69 15.88 15.37
N LYS A 156 23.72 14.89 16.27
CA LYS A 156 23.57 15.13 17.71
C LYS A 156 24.67 16.04 18.28
N GLN A 157 25.91 15.91 17.80
CA GLN A 157 27.01 16.79 18.21
C GLN A 157 26.76 18.26 17.84
N LYS A 158 25.92 18.52 16.84
CA LYS A 158 25.50 19.85 16.40
C LYS A 158 24.14 20.28 16.97
N GLY A 159 23.54 19.48 17.85
CA GLY A 159 22.27 19.79 18.49
C GLY A 159 21.04 19.40 17.67
N TYR A 160 21.20 18.62 16.62
CA TYR A 160 20.12 18.11 15.78
C TYR A 160 19.75 16.68 16.12
N TYR A 161 18.53 16.27 15.76
CA TYR A 161 18.07 14.88 15.82
C TYR A 161 17.87 14.35 14.40
N ALA A 162 18.27 13.09 14.18
CA ALA A 162 18.09 12.44 12.86
C ALA A 162 16.62 12.19 12.55
N PHE A 163 15.80 11.88 13.57
CA PHE A 163 14.38 11.57 13.45
C PHE A 163 13.59 12.34 14.51
N ALA A 164 12.36 12.72 14.17
CA ALA A 164 11.45 13.36 15.10
C ALA A 164 10.83 12.35 16.08
N SER A 165 10.60 11.11 15.62
CA SER A 165 9.98 10.04 16.42
C SER A 165 10.43 8.66 16.00
N TYR A 166 10.09 7.64 16.80
CA TYR A 166 10.28 6.23 16.44
C TYR A 166 9.54 5.86 15.15
N ALA A 167 8.35 6.41 14.94
CA ALA A 167 7.55 6.12 13.74
C ALA A 167 8.26 6.50 12.44
N ASP A 168 9.15 7.50 12.46
CA ASP A 168 9.91 7.92 11.28
C ASP A 168 11.00 6.91 10.88
N THR A 169 11.43 6.03 11.80
CA THR A 169 12.45 5.01 11.53
C THR A 169 11.87 3.76 10.90
N PHE A 170 10.61 3.44 11.20
CA PHE A 170 9.96 2.18 10.81
C PHE A 170 9.91 1.96 9.30
N ARG A 171 9.78 3.02 8.51
CA ARG A 171 9.58 2.94 7.06
C ARG A 171 10.84 3.14 6.21
N LEU A 172 12.00 3.23 6.82
CA LEU A 172 13.25 3.51 6.11
C LEU A 172 13.90 2.29 5.45
N TYR A 173 13.83 1.15 6.13
CA TYR A 173 14.53 -0.08 5.74
C TYR A 173 13.64 -1.32 5.98
N GLY A 174 12.31 -1.15 5.94
CA GLY A 174 11.33 -2.23 6.07
C GLY A 174 11.01 -2.91 4.75
#